data_561b0a879786d5c1809153c645e9d34e
#
_entry.id   561b0a879786d5c1809153c645e9d34e
#
_cell.length_a   1.000
_cell.length_b   1.000
_cell.length_c   1.000
_cell.angle_alpha   90.00
_cell.angle_beta   90.00
_cell.angle_gamma   90.00
#
_symmetry.space_group_name_H-M   'P 1'
#
loop_
_entity.id
_entity.type
_entity.pdbx_description
1 polymer ?
#
loop_
_entity_poly.entity_id
_entity_poly.type
_entity_poly.pdbx_seq_one_letter_code
_entity_poly.pdbx_strand_id
1 'polypeptide(L)'
;MDNSSPKIYTEFLPISRADMEARGWEQLDFVVVGGDAYVDHPSFGTAIISRLLEAEGYKIGVLAQPRYTDCEDFKRFGKPKYGFFIGGGNVDSMVSHYSVAKIPRAEDEYSPGGKGGARPDRSATVYTRLAKQAYPDLPVILGGLEASLRRFAHYDYWLDTVLPSIAEDSGADIISFGMGEHQTVEIARRLAAGEPVESITDVDGTCYMTDFDHLPERYVECAGFKKVASDKTAYAKACRIQMDNQDVVSGQIIVQKQSEKYLVQNIPAKPLVRGELDKVYALPYTRRYHPIYESMGGVPAIREVQFSIIQNRGCFGGCNFCAIQLHQGRRVTSRSADSIVAEAERMTHEPDFKGYIHDVGGPTANFRFPSCREQMLRGMCTGGKHCLAPTTCSHMIVDHSDYLKILRRVRELPGVKKVFIRSGIRFDYLMADPDDTFFKELVEYHVSGQLKVAPEHCAPNTLAYMGKPPIETFNKFKDKFYELSKKAGKKQYLVPYLMSSHPGSTLKDAVYLAEYLYKNHMRPEQVQDFYPTPGTVSTCMFYTGLDPYTLKPVFVEKTPEGKALQRALLQYYEPRNAEKVVKALKMTHREDLIPCLLYTSDAADDMQCV
;
A
#
# COMPACT_ATOMS: atom_id res chain seq x y z
N MET A 1 30.93 6.90 30.76
CA MET A 1 31.07 6.63 29.34
C MET A 1 31.46 5.16 29.23
N ASP A 2 30.49 4.34 28.85
CA ASP A 2 30.70 2.89 28.76
C ASP A 2 31.51 2.61 27.49
N ASN A 3 32.74 2.21 27.65
CA ASN A 3 33.72 2.00 26.59
C ASN A 3 33.63 0.57 26.01
N SER A 4 32.42 0.03 25.95
CA SER A 4 32.20 -1.25 25.28
C SER A 4 32.28 -1.06 23.76
N SER A 5 33.16 -1.79 23.09
CA SER A 5 33.23 -1.87 21.63
C SER A 5 31.82 -2.11 21.06
N PRO A 6 31.45 -1.49 19.93
CA PRO A 6 30.13 -1.67 19.34
C PRO A 6 29.86 -3.15 19.11
N LYS A 7 28.72 -3.64 19.59
CA LYS A 7 28.31 -5.03 19.42
C LYS A 7 27.94 -5.28 17.96
N ILE A 8 28.57 -6.28 17.35
CA ILE A 8 28.39 -6.63 15.93
C ILE A 8 27.41 -7.78 15.83
N TYR A 9 26.46 -7.66 14.90
CA TYR A 9 25.40 -8.63 14.63
C TYR A 9 25.52 -9.16 13.20
N THR A 10 26.22 -10.27 13.02
CA THR A 10 26.61 -10.81 11.72
C THR A 10 25.42 -11.37 10.91
N GLU A 11 24.30 -11.67 11.56
CA GLU A 11 23.05 -12.10 10.93
C GLU A 11 22.31 -10.97 10.21
N PHE A 12 22.56 -9.71 10.60
CA PHE A 12 22.05 -8.52 9.92
C PHE A 12 23.05 -7.99 8.90
N LEU A 13 22.57 -7.28 7.89
CA LEU A 13 23.45 -6.53 6.99
C LEU A 13 24.12 -5.36 7.72
N PRO A 14 25.32 -4.95 7.31
CA PRO A 14 26.04 -3.84 7.91
C PRO A 14 25.24 -2.55 7.99
N ILE A 15 25.26 -1.91 9.17
CA ILE A 15 24.70 -0.57 9.41
C ILE A 15 25.79 0.43 9.79
N SER A 16 27.02 -0.04 9.97
CA SER A 16 28.18 0.75 10.37
C SER A 16 29.46 0.26 9.69
N ARG A 17 30.51 1.08 9.76
CA ARG A 17 31.83 0.70 9.26
C ARG A 17 32.42 -0.48 10.03
N ALA A 18 32.17 -0.55 11.34
CA ALA A 18 32.62 -1.68 12.17
C ALA A 18 32.00 -3.02 11.71
N ASP A 19 30.74 -3.03 11.26
CA ASP A 19 30.11 -4.23 10.72
C ASP A 19 30.73 -4.66 9.38
N MET A 20 31.18 -3.70 8.56
CA MET A 20 31.92 -3.99 7.32
C MET A 20 33.28 -4.62 7.61
N GLU A 21 34.02 -4.00 8.53
CA GLU A 21 35.35 -4.47 8.95
C GLU A 21 35.29 -5.89 9.53
N ALA A 22 34.28 -6.20 10.34
CA ALA A 22 34.03 -7.53 10.87
C ALA A 22 33.76 -8.59 9.77
N ARG A 23 33.32 -8.18 8.60
CA ARG A 23 33.12 -9.01 7.41
C ARG A 23 34.36 -9.03 6.49
N GLY A 24 35.41 -8.30 6.82
CA GLY A 24 36.58 -8.11 5.96
C GLY A 24 36.29 -7.26 4.72
N TRP A 25 35.30 -6.36 4.79
CA TRP A 25 34.92 -5.49 3.68
C TRP A 25 35.52 -4.08 3.83
N GLU A 26 36.32 -3.68 2.90
CA GLU A 26 36.91 -2.32 2.87
C GLU A 26 35.94 -1.31 2.22
N GLN A 27 35.14 -1.74 1.26
CA GLN A 27 34.20 -0.91 0.52
C GLN A 27 32.92 -1.68 0.22
N LEU A 28 31.78 -1.00 0.29
CA LEU A 28 30.49 -1.52 -0.18
C LEU A 28 30.33 -1.34 -1.68
N ASP A 29 29.59 -2.25 -2.30
CA ASP A 29 29.15 -2.12 -3.69
C ASP A 29 27.99 -1.11 -3.78
N PHE A 30 26.96 -1.27 -2.96
CA PHE A 30 25.82 -0.38 -2.87
C PHE A 30 25.44 -0.08 -1.43
N VAL A 31 24.78 1.07 -1.23
CA VAL A 31 24.10 1.41 0.02
C VAL A 31 22.60 1.46 -0.24
N VAL A 32 21.82 0.74 0.55
CA VAL A 32 20.36 0.77 0.53
C VAL A 32 19.86 1.67 1.64
N VAL A 33 19.14 2.74 1.28
CA VAL A 33 18.63 3.76 2.21
C VAL A 33 17.13 3.55 2.41
N GLY A 34 16.68 3.51 3.66
CA GLY A 34 15.28 3.34 4.03
C GLY A 34 14.73 4.43 4.92
N GLY A 35 13.45 4.80 4.68
CA GLY A 35 12.72 5.73 5.55
C GLY A 35 12.22 5.11 6.86
N ASP A 36 12.24 3.79 6.98
CA ASP A 36 11.89 3.04 8.19
C ASP A 36 13.15 2.67 8.98
N ALA A 37 13.01 2.41 10.28
CA ALA A 37 14.04 1.71 11.07
C ALA A 37 14.38 0.35 10.44
N TYR A 38 15.59 -0.14 10.62
CA TYR A 38 16.00 -1.40 10.00
C TYR A 38 15.29 -2.61 10.64
N VAL A 39 14.32 -3.11 9.90
CA VAL A 39 13.62 -4.38 10.17
C VAL A 39 13.92 -5.34 9.03
N ASP A 40 14.67 -6.41 9.34
CA ASP A 40 15.07 -7.42 8.34
C ASP A 40 13.96 -8.49 8.21
N HIS A 41 12.89 -8.11 7.54
CA HIS A 41 11.69 -8.94 7.37
C HIS A 41 11.14 -8.81 5.95
N PRO A 42 10.61 -9.88 5.32
CA PRO A 42 10.11 -9.86 3.94
C PRO A 42 8.82 -9.01 3.73
N SER A 43 8.32 -8.35 4.76
CA SER A 43 7.28 -7.32 4.66
C SER A 43 7.84 -5.91 4.47
N PHE A 44 9.17 -5.73 4.48
CA PHE A 44 9.84 -4.45 4.36
C PHE A 44 10.62 -4.37 3.05
N GLY A 45 10.31 -3.38 2.22
CA GLY A 45 10.94 -3.20 0.92
C GLY A 45 12.46 -3.05 1.02
N THR A 46 12.96 -2.30 2.01
CA THR A 46 14.40 -2.15 2.27
C THR A 46 15.08 -3.49 2.51
N ALA A 47 14.48 -4.37 3.32
CA ALA A 47 15.02 -5.70 3.58
C ALA A 47 15.01 -6.58 2.33
N ILE A 48 13.92 -6.57 1.56
CA ILE A 48 13.83 -7.35 0.32
C ILE A 48 14.93 -6.95 -0.66
N ILE A 49 15.06 -5.65 -0.94
CA ILE A 49 16.06 -5.14 -1.91
C ILE A 49 17.48 -5.40 -1.41
N SER A 50 17.76 -5.18 -0.13
CA SER A 50 19.07 -5.41 0.45
C SER A 50 19.48 -6.89 0.41
N ARG A 51 18.59 -7.79 0.83
CA ARG A 51 18.85 -9.23 0.81
C ARG A 51 18.93 -9.80 -0.61
N LEU A 52 18.16 -9.25 -1.53
CA LEU A 52 18.22 -9.63 -2.95
C LEU A 52 19.59 -9.28 -3.55
N LEU A 53 20.06 -8.06 -3.35
CA LEU A 53 21.38 -7.64 -3.83
C LEU A 53 22.52 -8.42 -3.15
N GLU A 54 22.40 -8.73 -1.84
CA GLU A 54 23.35 -9.61 -1.16
C GLU A 54 23.39 -11.01 -1.80
N ALA A 55 22.23 -11.57 -2.15
CA ALA A 55 22.13 -12.89 -2.80
C ALA A 55 22.72 -12.89 -4.22
N GLU A 56 22.73 -11.73 -4.90
CA GLU A 56 23.44 -11.54 -6.19
C GLU A 56 24.96 -11.35 -6.01
N GLY A 57 25.47 -11.38 -4.78
CA GLY A 57 26.90 -11.32 -4.46
C GLY A 57 27.45 -9.93 -4.19
N TYR A 58 26.60 -8.90 -4.10
CA TYR A 58 27.04 -7.54 -3.80
C TYR A 58 27.25 -7.32 -2.28
N LYS A 59 28.23 -6.49 -1.94
CA LYS A 59 28.49 -6.00 -0.57
C LYS A 59 27.54 -4.85 -0.27
N ILE A 60 26.57 -5.07 0.61
CA ILE A 60 25.48 -4.14 0.88
C ILE A 60 25.58 -3.56 2.29
N GLY A 61 25.40 -2.24 2.41
CA GLY A 61 25.15 -1.57 3.68
C GLY A 61 23.71 -1.05 3.73
N VAL A 62 23.07 -1.12 4.89
CA VAL A 62 21.73 -0.59 5.14
C VAL A 62 21.82 0.70 5.93
N LEU A 63 21.35 1.80 5.34
CA LEU A 63 21.26 3.12 5.95
C LEU A 63 19.78 3.43 6.27
N ALA A 64 19.33 3.01 7.44
CA ALA A 64 17.97 3.16 7.90
C ALA A 64 17.77 4.47 8.65
N GLN A 65 16.78 5.27 8.26
CA GLN A 65 16.46 6.57 8.85
C GLN A 65 17.69 7.45 9.10
N PRO A 66 18.50 7.75 8.05
CA PRO A 66 19.63 8.64 8.21
C PRO A 66 19.17 10.02 8.68
N ARG A 67 20.03 10.67 9.46
CA ARG A 67 19.86 12.08 9.81
C ARG A 67 19.69 12.90 8.53
N TYR A 68 18.71 13.80 8.52
CA TYR A 68 18.33 14.54 7.32
C TYR A 68 18.63 16.05 7.41
N THR A 69 19.35 16.48 8.43
CA THR A 69 19.82 17.86 8.58
C THR A 69 21.06 18.18 7.74
N ASP A 70 21.81 17.13 7.38
CA ASP A 70 23.02 17.21 6.57
C ASP A 70 23.30 15.86 5.88
N CYS A 71 24.34 15.76 5.06
CA CYS A 71 24.68 14.54 4.31
C CYS A 71 25.70 13.63 5.00
N GLU A 72 26.07 13.88 6.24
CA GLU A 72 27.18 13.15 6.90
C GLU A 72 26.85 11.67 7.14
N ASP A 73 25.59 11.34 7.44
CA ASP A 73 25.19 9.94 7.60
C ASP A 73 25.35 9.13 6.29
N PHE A 74 25.21 9.77 5.13
CA PHE A 74 25.42 9.13 3.83
C PHE A 74 26.88 8.77 3.57
N LYS A 75 27.82 9.37 4.30
CA LYS A 75 29.25 9.09 4.25
C LYS A 75 29.71 8.04 5.28
N ARG A 76 28.80 7.55 6.12
CA ARG A 76 29.10 6.63 7.24
C ARG A 76 29.89 5.39 6.84
N PHE A 77 29.59 4.82 5.68
CA PHE A 77 30.27 3.64 5.14
C PHE A 77 31.51 3.98 4.27
N GLY A 78 31.77 5.24 4.01
CA GLY A 78 32.64 5.68 2.91
C GLY A 78 31.89 5.67 1.57
N LYS A 79 32.61 6.00 0.47
CA LYS A 79 32.04 6.05 -0.88
C LYS A 79 31.71 4.62 -1.36
N PRO A 80 30.44 4.28 -1.64
CA PRO A 80 30.11 3.00 -2.26
C PRO A 80 30.66 2.94 -3.70
N LYS A 81 30.86 1.73 -4.20
CA LYS A 81 31.49 1.53 -5.51
C LYS A 81 30.56 1.94 -6.65
N TYR A 82 29.29 1.60 -6.57
CA TYR A 82 28.37 1.73 -7.70
C TYR A 82 27.20 2.71 -7.47
N GLY A 83 26.75 2.93 -6.22
CA GLY A 83 25.69 3.90 -5.96
C GLY A 83 24.75 3.57 -4.82
N PHE A 84 23.57 4.19 -4.86
CA PHE A 84 22.54 4.10 -3.83
C PHE A 84 21.21 3.58 -4.39
N PHE A 85 20.55 2.72 -3.63
CA PHE A 85 19.13 2.40 -3.79
C PHE A 85 18.37 3.05 -2.64
N ILE A 86 17.41 3.90 -2.93
CA ILE A 86 16.71 4.71 -1.92
C ILE A 86 15.21 4.42 -1.95
N GLY A 87 14.61 4.25 -0.76
CA GLY A 87 13.17 4.12 -0.58
C GLY A 87 12.66 5.01 0.55
N GLY A 88 11.43 5.50 0.42
CA GLY A 88 10.79 6.36 1.43
C GLY A 88 10.28 5.63 2.67
N GLY A 89 10.31 4.30 2.69
CA GLY A 89 9.73 3.43 3.72
C GLY A 89 8.53 2.64 3.22
N ASN A 90 7.95 1.82 4.09
CA ASN A 90 6.79 0.96 3.79
C ASN A 90 5.49 1.75 3.59
N VAL A 91 5.40 2.92 4.20
CA VAL A 91 4.28 3.85 4.07
C VAL A 91 4.81 5.17 3.53
N ASP A 92 4.02 5.84 2.70
CA ASP A 92 4.32 7.19 2.25
C ASP A 92 4.61 8.11 3.45
N SER A 93 5.73 8.84 3.41
CA SER A 93 6.19 9.66 4.53
C SER A 93 5.16 10.69 4.97
N MET A 94 4.49 11.34 4.02
CA MET A 94 3.47 12.34 4.32
C MET A 94 2.22 11.71 4.96
N VAL A 95 1.81 10.52 4.49
CA VAL A 95 0.70 9.74 5.09
C VAL A 95 1.04 9.27 6.49
N SER A 96 2.29 8.91 6.74
CA SER A 96 2.76 8.52 8.07
C SER A 96 2.79 9.71 9.04
N HIS A 97 3.24 10.87 8.58
CA HIS A 97 3.48 12.03 9.44
C HIS A 97 2.22 12.83 9.75
N TYR A 98 1.21 12.80 8.88
CA TYR A 98 0.04 13.68 9.03
C TYR A 98 -1.27 12.90 8.98
N SER A 99 -2.25 13.39 9.74
CA SER A 99 -3.65 13.00 9.55
C SER A 99 -4.23 13.65 8.28
N VAL A 100 -5.44 13.24 7.87
CA VAL A 100 -6.18 13.89 6.76
C VAL A 100 -6.47 15.37 7.06
N ALA A 101 -6.59 15.75 8.33
CA ALA A 101 -6.72 17.15 8.74
C ALA A 101 -5.39 17.92 8.74
N LYS A 102 -4.32 17.34 8.17
CA LYS A 102 -2.95 17.89 8.14
C LYS A 102 -2.34 18.16 9.52
N ILE A 103 -2.82 17.44 10.54
CA ILE A 103 -2.29 17.51 11.91
C ILE A 103 -1.13 16.54 12.02
N PRO A 104 0.06 16.99 12.48
CA PRO A 104 1.21 16.11 12.68
C PRO A 104 0.89 14.98 13.67
N ARG A 105 1.39 13.78 13.39
CA ARG A 105 1.31 12.63 14.29
C ARG A 105 2.55 12.60 15.19
N ALA A 106 2.37 12.32 16.47
CA ALA A 106 3.47 12.13 17.41
C ALA A 106 4.09 10.72 17.32
N GLU A 107 3.34 9.77 16.76
CA GLU A 107 3.71 8.36 16.69
C GLU A 107 4.02 7.93 15.26
N ASP A 108 5.01 7.06 15.11
CA ASP A 108 5.38 6.39 13.87
C ASP A 108 5.79 4.95 14.19
N GLU A 109 4.92 3.99 13.89
CA GLU A 109 5.14 2.56 14.16
C GLU A 109 6.42 2.00 13.51
N TYR A 110 6.91 2.65 12.45
CA TYR A 110 8.11 2.25 11.71
C TYR A 110 9.39 2.90 12.22
N SER A 111 9.32 3.65 13.30
CA SER A 111 10.45 4.34 13.92
C SER A 111 10.80 3.74 15.29
N PRO A 112 12.04 3.92 15.77
CA PRO A 112 12.47 3.40 17.07
C PRO A 112 11.58 3.91 18.21
N GLY A 113 11.10 2.98 19.05
CA GLY A 113 10.17 3.29 20.15
C GLY A 113 8.81 3.81 19.72
N GLY A 114 8.45 3.73 18.43
CA GLY A 114 7.19 4.27 17.90
C GLY A 114 7.12 5.80 17.84
N LYS A 115 8.24 6.49 17.93
CA LYS A 115 8.30 7.96 18.01
C LYS A 115 8.42 8.58 16.62
N GLY A 116 7.54 9.54 16.30
CA GLY A 116 7.63 10.33 15.09
C GLY A 116 8.85 11.25 15.04
N GLY A 117 9.21 11.74 13.84
CA GLY A 117 10.30 12.69 13.60
C GLY A 117 11.65 12.09 13.20
N ALA A 118 11.78 10.76 13.14
CA ALA A 118 13.02 10.12 12.72
C ALA A 118 13.24 10.16 11.18
N ARG A 119 12.20 10.36 10.40
CA ARG A 119 12.29 10.55 8.94
C ARG A 119 11.78 11.94 8.55
N PRO A 120 12.26 12.53 7.44
CA PRO A 120 11.76 13.80 6.93
C PRO A 120 10.42 13.65 6.20
N ASP A 121 9.72 14.75 6.03
CA ASP A 121 8.67 14.89 5.04
C ASP A 121 9.24 14.62 3.64
N ARG A 122 8.48 13.92 2.79
CA ARG A 122 8.94 13.51 1.45
C ARG A 122 10.30 12.82 1.50
N SER A 123 10.41 11.83 2.39
CA SER A 123 11.68 11.17 2.73
C SER A 123 12.46 10.69 1.49
N ALA A 124 11.78 10.15 0.50
CA ALA A 124 12.40 9.71 -0.76
C ALA A 124 13.14 10.86 -1.48
N THR A 125 12.50 12.03 -1.61
CA THR A 125 13.12 13.22 -2.20
C THR A 125 14.30 13.74 -1.38
N VAL A 126 14.12 13.87 -0.06
CA VAL A 126 15.15 14.42 0.83
C VAL A 126 16.37 13.52 0.84
N TYR A 127 16.21 12.22 1.00
CA TYR A 127 17.33 11.29 1.03
C TYR A 127 18.08 11.22 -0.30
N THR A 128 17.37 11.31 -1.43
CA THR A 128 18.00 11.39 -2.76
C THR A 128 18.89 12.62 -2.88
N ARG A 129 18.39 13.81 -2.48
CA ARG A 129 19.19 15.05 -2.51
C ARG A 129 20.43 14.97 -1.60
N LEU A 130 20.30 14.38 -0.42
CA LEU A 130 21.41 14.22 0.52
C LEU A 130 22.45 13.21 0.00
N ALA A 131 22.02 12.12 -0.64
CA ALA A 131 22.93 11.18 -1.30
C ALA A 131 23.73 11.85 -2.42
N LYS A 132 23.05 12.64 -3.27
CA LYS A 132 23.69 13.44 -4.34
C LYS A 132 24.61 14.52 -3.77
N GLN A 133 24.26 15.14 -2.66
CA GLN A 133 25.15 16.10 -1.97
C GLN A 133 26.39 15.41 -1.40
N ALA A 134 26.25 14.21 -0.83
CA ALA A 134 27.38 13.46 -0.31
C ALA A 134 28.34 12.97 -1.40
N TYR A 135 27.79 12.49 -2.52
CA TYR A 135 28.51 11.91 -3.64
C TYR A 135 27.82 12.26 -4.98
N PRO A 136 28.12 13.46 -5.55
CA PRO A 136 27.44 13.97 -6.76
C PRO A 136 27.55 13.04 -7.98
N ASP A 137 28.68 12.32 -8.09
CA ASP A 137 28.98 11.48 -9.25
C ASP A 137 28.40 10.05 -9.17
N LEU A 138 27.80 9.69 -8.02
CA LEU A 138 27.26 8.35 -7.86
C LEU A 138 25.82 8.25 -8.31
N PRO A 139 25.45 7.14 -8.98
CA PRO A 139 24.07 6.83 -9.33
C PRO A 139 23.17 6.74 -8.09
N VAL A 140 21.96 7.30 -8.21
CA VAL A 140 20.89 7.17 -7.22
C VAL A 140 19.65 6.60 -7.88
N ILE A 141 19.29 5.38 -7.49
CA ILE A 141 18.11 4.67 -7.94
C ILE A 141 17.04 4.82 -6.86
N LEU A 142 15.95 5.51 -7.19
CA LEU A 142 14.86 5.79 -6.28
C LEU A 142 13.72 4.80 -6.50
N GLY A 143 13.27 4.13 -5.43
CA GLY A 143 12.21 3.12 -5.51
C GLY A 143 11.19 3.18 -4.37
N GLY A 144 10.39 2.14 -4.29
CA GLY A 144 9.37 1.98 -3.26
C GLY A 144 8.04 2.70 -3.55
N LEU A 145 7.16 2.71 -2.54
CA LEU A 145 5.80 3.22 -2.67
C LEU A 145 5.77 4.71 -3.03
N GLU A 146 6.52 5.52 -2.28
CA GLU A 146 6.52 6.98 -2.44
C GLU A 146 6.97 7.40 -3.84
N ALA A 147 8.03 6.77 -4.38
CA ALA A 147 8.51 6.99 -5.74
C ALA A 147 7.48 6.54 -6.79
N SER A 148 6.87 5.38 -6.61
CA SER A 148 5.86 4.85 -7.53
C SER A 148 4.65 5.78 -7.67
N LEU A 149 4.21 6.39 -6.57
CA LEU A 149 3.05 7.27 -6.55
C LEU A 149 3.32 8.67 -7.12
N ARG A 150 4.58 9.13 -7.07
CA ARG A 150 4.99 10.48 -7.46
C ARG A 150 5.85 10.53 -8.73
N ARG A 151 5.91 9.44 -9.49
CA ARG A 151 6.77 9.36 -10.68
C ARG A 151 6.38 10.31 -11.81
N PHE A 152 5.09 10.67 -11.92
CA PHE A 152 4.60 11.73 -12.81
C PHE A 152 4.36 13.05 -12.07
N ALA A 153 4.04 14.11 -12.81
CA ALA A 153 3.46 15.30 -12.20
C ALA A 153 2.17 14.91 -11.47
N HIS A 154 2.07 15.27 -10.19
CA HIS A 154 1.04 14.76 -9.29
C HIS A 154 0.50 15.85 -8.37
N TYR A 155 -0.77 15.74 -7.97
CA TYR A 155 -1.36 16.60 -6.96
C TYR A 155 -0.83 16.24 -5.57
N ASP A 156 -0.26 17.24 -4.89
CA ASP A 156 0.17 17.15 -3.49
C ASP A 156 -0.93 17.72 -2.58
N TYR A 157 -1.49 16.86 -1.75
CA TYR A 157 -2.60 17.22 -0.87
C TYR A 157 -2.20 18.27 0.20
N TRP A 158 -0.97 18.20 0.70
CA TRP A 158 -0.52 19.08 1.79
C TRP A 158 -0.27 20.50 1.32
N LEU A 159 0.28 20.67 0.13
CA LEU A 159 0.51 21.97 -0.51
C LEU A 159 -0.68 22.46 -1.33
N ASP A 160 -1.68 21.61 -1.58
CA ASP A 160 -2.85 21.88 -2.44
C ASP A 160 -2.47 22.36 -3.84
N THR A 161 -1.43 21.75 -4.42
CA THR A 161 -0.90 22.10 -5.74
C THR A 161 -0.40 20.86 -6.48
N VAL A 162 -0.14 21.00 -7.78
CA VAL A 162 0.52 19.97 -8.57
C VAL A 162 2.02 20.18 -8.51
N LEU A 163 2.74 19.13 -8.13
CA LEU A 163 4.21 19.08 -8.13
C LEU A 163 4.71 18.36 -9.39
N PRO A 164 5.95 18.62 -9.81
CA PRO A 164 6.59 17.87 -10.90
C PRO A 164 6.82 16.41 -10.52
N SER A 165 7.35 15.62 -11.46
CA SER A 165 7.83 14.26 -11.18
C SER A 165 8.85 14.26 -10.03
N ILE A 166 8.80 13.25 -9.18
CA ILE A 166 9.81 13.07 -8.12
C ILE A 166 11.24 12.90 -8.71
N ALA A 167 11.40 12.45 -9.96
CA ALA A 167 12.70 12.41 -10.63
C ALA A 167 13.28 13.81 -10.80
N GLU A 168 12.47 14.78 -11.27
CA GLU A 168 12.89 16.17 -11.40
C GLU A 168 13.10 16.83 -10.03
N ASP A 169 12.16 16.59 -9.09
CA ASP A 169 12.21 17.21 -7.77
C ASP A 169 13.38 16.70 -6.91
N SER A 170 13.72 15.41 -7.00
CA SER A 170 14.79 14.81 -6.17
C SER A 170 16.17 14.82 -6.82
N GLY A 171 16.23 14.81 -8.16
CA GLY A 171 17.46 14.61 -8.92
C GLY A 171 17.90 13.13 -8.98
N ALA A 172 17.01 12.18 -8.77
CA ALA A 172 17.28 10.76 -8.97
C ALA A 172 17.58 10.45 -10.44
N ASP A 173 18.56 9.57 -10.69
CA ASP A 173 18.94 9.17 -12.04
C ASP A 173 17.90 8.23 -12.65
N ILE A 174 17.43 7.26 -11.87
CA ILE A 174 16.40 6.29 -12.27
C ILE A 174 15.36 6.18 -11.17
N ILE A 175 14.07 6.16 -11.52
CA ILE A 175 13.00 5.70 -10.65
C ILE A 175 12.70 4.24 -11.00
N SER A 176 12.77 3.35 -10.03
CA SER A 176 12.24 1.98 -10.11
C SER A 176 10.84 1.95 -9.51
N PHE A 177 9.80 1.92 -10.35
CA PHE A 177 8.43 1.91 -9.88
C PHE A 177 7.83 0.49 -9.84
N GLY A 178 6.83 0.32 -9.01
CA GLY A 178 6.21 -0.98 -8.81
C GLY A 178 7.01 -1.89 -7.88
N MET A 179 6.89 -3.20 -8.09
CA MET A 179 7.67 -4.21 -7.37
C MET A 179 9.05 -4.32 -8.05
N GLY A 180 10.07 -3.86 -7.36
CA GLY A 180 11.35 -3.46 -7.96
C GLY A 180 12.43 -4.55 -8.07
N GLU A 181 12.13 -5.83 -7.83
CA GLU A 181 13.16 -6.87 -7.75
C GLU A 181 13.93 -7.06 -9.06
N HIS A 182 13.22 -7.22 -10.19
CA HIS A 182 13.87 -7.39 -11.51
C HIS A 182 14.69 -6.16 -11.89
N GLN A 183 14.11 -4.96 -11.73
CA GLN A 183 14.79 -3.70 -12.06
C GLN A 183 16.05 -3.51 -11.23
N THR A 184 15.96 -3.81 -9.92
CA THR A 184 17.10 -3.66 -9.00
C THR A 184 18.28 -4.53 -9.41
N VAL A 185 18.03 -5.80 -9.69
CA VAL A 185 19.09 -6.75 -10.12
C VAL A 185 19.69 -6.33 -11.46
N GLU A 186 18.86 -5.97 -12.43
CA GLU A 186 19.34 -5.58 -13.76
C GLU A 186 20.14 -4.28 -13.72
N ILE A 187 19.65 -3.25 -13.02
CA ILE A 187 20.37 -1.98 -12.87
C ILE A 187 21.69 -2.20 -12.12
N ALA A 188 21.68 -2.96 -11.02
CA ALA A 188 22.90 -3.25 -10.26
C ALA A 188 23.94 -3.98 -11.13
N ARG A 189 23.53 -4.96 -11.93
CA ARG A 189 24.40 -5.71 -12.84
C ARG A 189 25.03 -4.80 -13.90
N ARG A 190 24.26 -3.88 -14.50
CA ARG A 190 24.74 -2.95 -15.54
C ARG A 190 25.70 -1.91 -14.96
N LEU A 191 25.38 -1.33 -13.80
CA LEU A 191 26.28 -0.43 -13.09
C LEU A 191 27.60 -1.12 -12.68
N ALA A 192 27.52 -2.37 -12.21
CA ALA A 192 28.71 -3.16 -11.86
C ALA A 192 29.57 -3.53 -13.09
N ALA A 193 28.96 -3.62 -14.27
CA ALA A 193 29.66 -3.80 -15.54
C ALA A 193 30.31 -2.49 -16.06
N GLY A 194 30.13 -1.38 -15.37
CA GLY A 194 30.68 -0.06 -15.74
C GLY A 194 29.84 0.72 -16.74
N GLU A 195 28.59 0.33 -16.96
CA GLU A 195 27.68 1.07 -17.83
C GLU A 195 27.27 2.39 -17.16
N PRO A 196 27.37 3.53 -17.86
CA PRO A 196 26.91 4.83 -17.33
C PRO A 196 25.41 4.79 -17.03
N VAL A 197 24.99 5.35 -15.89
CA VAL A 197 23.59 5.34 -15.48
C VAL A 197 22.65 6.01 -16.49
N GLU A 198 23.14 7.03 -17.20
CA GLU A 198 22.41 7.77 -18.22
C GLU A 198 22.06 6.90 -19.45
N SER A 199 22.81 5.83 -19.70
CA SER A 199 22.55 4.90 -20.80
C SER A 199 21.56 3.78 -20.42
N ILE A 200 21.23 3.63 -19.12
CA ILE A 200 20.29 2.62 -18.64
C ILE A 200 18.84 3.14 -18.80
N THR A 201 18.34 3.12 -20.04
CA THR A 201 17.04 3.72 -20.39
C THR A 201 15.98 2.71 -20.82
N ASP A 202 16.32 1.42 -20.91
CA ASP A 202 15.52 0.36 -21.52
C ASP A 202 15.06 -0.72 -20.52
N VAL A 203 15.17 -0.46 -19.21
CA VAL A 203 14.73 -1.39 -18.17
C VAL A 203 13.23 -1.22 -17.91
N ASP A 204 12.45 -2.29 -18.07
CA ASP A 204 11.02 -2.30 -17.75
C ASP A 204 10.78 -1.92 -16.27
N GLY A 205 9.72 -1.15 -16.00
CA GLY A 205 9.39 -0.73 -14.63
C GLY A 205 10.26 0.43 -14.12
N THR A 206 10.92 1.17 -15.01
CA THR A 206 11.71 2.34 -14.66
C THR A 206 11.18 3.63 -15.29
N CYS A 207 11.55 4.76 -14.68
CA CYS A 207 11.44 6.07 -15.30
C CYS A 207 12.81 6.76 -15.26
N TYR A 208 13.09 7.57 -16.26
CA TYR A 208 14.29 8.38 -16.37
C TYR A 208 13.98 9.75 -16.98
N MET A 209 14.88 10.68 -16.79
CA MET A 209 14.78 12.03 -17.39
C MET A 209 15.68 12.13 -18.63
N THR A 210 15.16 12.71 -19.72
CA THR A 210 15.91 12.87 -20.97
C THR A 210 15.57 14.17 -21.70
N ASP A 211 16.37 14.50 -22.71
CA ASP A 211 16.11 15.62 -23.61
C ASP A 211 15.21 15.18 -24.78
N PHE A 212 14.68 16.15 -25.53
CA PHE A 212 13.76 15.88 -26.65
C PHE A 212 14.36 14.98 -27.72
N ASP A 213 15.64 15.17 -28.05
CA ASP A 213 16.34 14.44 -29.12
C ASP A 213 16.60 12.96 -28.77
N HIS A 214 16.42 12.57 -27.51
CA HIS A 214 16.63 11.20 -27.00
C HIS A 214 15.35 10.51 -26.57
N LEU A 215 14.17 11.02 -27.01
CA LEU A 215 12.90 10.37 -26.74
C LEU A 215 12.78 9.02 -27.50
N PRO A 216 12.07 8.03 -26.94
CA PRO A 216 11.77 6.77 -27.65
C PRO A 216 11.02 7.03 -28.96
N GLU A 217 11.20 6.14 -29.95
CA GLU A 217 10.50 6.26 -31.24
C GLU A 217 8.97 6.14 -31.12
N ARG A 218 8.49 5.37 -30.13
CA ARG A 218 7.06 5.11 -29.90
C ARG A 218 6.69 5.31 -28.44
N TYR A 219 5.75 6.18 -28.19
CA TYR A 219 5.24 6.45 -26.86
C TYR A 219 3.85 7.08 -26.89
N VAL A 220 3.18 7.10 -25.74
CA VAL A 220 1.98 7.88 -25.50
C VAL A 220 2.37 9.16 -24.79
N GLU A 221 2.04 10.30 -25.40
CA GLU A 221 2.31 11.60 -24.77
C GLU A 221 1.25 11.91 -23.71
N CYS A 222 1.72 12.25 -22.52
CA CYS A 222 0.93 12.76 -21.43
C CYS A 222 1.11 14.27 -21.33
N ALA A 223 0.04 15.02 -21.07
CA ALA A 223 0.14 16.48 -20.94
C ALA A 223 1.24 16.86 -19.92
N GLY A 224 2.11 17.80 -20.33
CA GLY A 224 3.28 18.22 -19.54
C GLY A 224 2.91 18.89 -18.22
N PHE A 225 3.87 18.94 -17.30
CA PHE A 225 3.70 19.45 -15.93
C PHE A 225 3.01 20.82 -15.89
N LYS A 226 3.51 21.82 -16.61
CA LYS A 226 2.91 23.18 -16.64
C LYS A 226 1.43 23.16 -17.05
N LYS A 227 1.07 22.28 -17.99
CA LYS A 227 -0.31 22.15 -18.48
C LYS A 227 -1.21 21.46 -17.45
N VAL A 228 -0.78 20.34 -16.85
CA VAL A 228 -1.59 19.65 -15.84
C VAL A 228 -1.71 20.45 -14.53
N ALA A 229 -0.74 21.30 -14.22
CA ALA A 229 -0.79 22.20 -13.07
C ALA A 229 -1.82 23.34 -13.24
N SER A 230 -2.06 23.78 -14.47
CA SER A 230 -2.95 24.92 -14.77
C SER A 230 -4.34 24.52 -15.29
N ASP A 231 -4.51 23.28 -15.77
CA ASP A 231 -5.75 22.82 -16.42
C ASP A 231 -6.20 21.47 -15.83
N LYS A 232 -7.28 21.51 -15.07
CA LYS A 232 -7.87 20.33 -14.41
C LYS A 232 -8.34 19.26 -15.40
N THR A 233 -8.81 19.67 -16.59
CA THR A 233 -9.19 18.71 -17.63
C THR A 233 -7.98 18.00 -18.20
N ALA A 234 -6.87 18.71 -18.40
CA ALA A 234 -5.62 18.12 -18.82
C ALA A 234 -5.07 17.15 -17.76
N TYR A 235 -5.19 17.50 -16.47
CA TYR A 235 -4.82 16.60 -15.37
C TYR A 235 -5.67 15.30 -15.37
N ALA A 236 -6.99 15.43 -15.54
CA ALA A 236 -7.88 14.26 -15.58
C ALA A 236 -7.55 13.33 -16.77
N LYS A 237 -7.27 13.89 -17.96
CA LYS A 237 -6.85 13.12 -19.15
C LYS A 237 -5.49 12.46 -18.92
N ALA A 238 -4.52 13.14 -18.29
CA ALA A 238 -3.22 12.60 -17.94
C ALA A 238 -3.35 11.42 -16.96
N CYS A 239 -4.19 11.55 -15.93
CA CYS A 239 -4.50 10.47 -14.99
C CYS A 239 -5.05 9.24 -15.72
N ARG A 240 -5.99 9.41 -16.66
CA ARG A 240 -6.52 8.31 -17.48
C ARG A 240 -5.43 7.60 -18.27
N ILE A 241 -4.55 8.35 -18.97
CA ILE A 241 -3.43 7.78 -19.74
C ILE A 241 -2.55 6.93 -18.82
N GLN A 242 -2.19 7.47 -17.65
CA GLN A 242 -1.35 6.75 -16.68
C GLN A 242 -2.03 5.48 -16.18
N MET A 243 -3.33 5.52 -15.87
CA MET A 243 -4.08 4.36 -15.39
C MET A 243 -4.28 3.28 -16.45
N ASP A 244 -4.55 3.66 -17.70
CA ASP A 244 -4.78 2.73 -18.80
C ASP A 244 -3.47 2.01 -19.24
N ASN A 245 -2.29 2.52 -18.85
CA ASN A 245 -0.98 1.95 -19.16
C ASN A 245 -0.26 1.33 -17.94
N GLN A 246 -1.00 0.88 -16.91
CA GLN A 246 -0.44 0.21 -15.71
C GLN A 246 -0.21 -1.30 -15.87
N ASP A 247 -0.45 -1.86 -17.03
CA ASP A 247 -0.35 -3.31 -17.27
C ASP A 247 0.88 -3.66 -18.11
N VAL A 248 1.55 -4.74 -17.73
CA VAL A 248 2.79 -5.20 -18.40
C VAL A 248 2.54 -5.75 -19.81
N VAL A 249 1.31 -6.15 -20.13
CA VAL A 249 0.98 -6.74 -21.44
C VAL A 249 0.46 -5.67 -22.41
N SER A 250 -0.39 -4.78 -21.94
CA SER A 250 -1.06 -3.76 -22.75
C SER A 250 -0.52 -2.35 -22.56
N GLY A 251 0.34 -2.13 -21.56
CA GLY A 251 0.93 -0.84 -21.27
C GLY A 251 1.91 -0.38 -22.35
N GLN A 252 2.02 0.92 -22.50
CA GLN A 252 2.92 1.57 -23.44
C GLN A 252 3.89 2.49 -22.68
N ILE A 253 4.98 2.85 -23.32
CA ILE A 253 5.88 3.91 -22.82
C ILE A 253 5.09 5.20 -22.75
N ILE A 254 5.20 5.93 -21.63
CA ILE A 254 4.57 7.23 -21.45
C ILE A 254 5.64 8.29 -21.36
N VAL A 255 5.45 9.40 -22.08
CA VAL A 255 6.32 10.58 -21.99
C VAL A 255 5.52 11.76 -21.43
N GLN A 256 6.11 12.44 -20.45
CA GLN A 256 5.56 13.68 -19.89
C GLN A 256 6.64 14.75 -19.81
N LYS A 257 6.44 15.88 -20.49
CA LYS A 257 7.32 17.03 -20.35
C LYS A 257 7.25 17.57 -18.91
N GLN A 258 8.39 17.67 -18.27
CA GLN A 258 8.55 18.35 -16.99
C GLN A 258 8.86 19.84 -17.21
N SER A 259 9.80 20.45 -16.49
CA SER A 259 10.15 21.85 -16.73
C SER A 259 10.91 22.00 -18.05
N GLU A 260 12.14 21.51 -18.11
CA GLU A 260 13.00 21.61 -19.31
C GLU A 260 13.18 20.25 -19.99
N LYS A 261 13.20 19.15 -19.22
CA LYS A 261 13.39 17.78 -19.68
C LYS A 261 12.07 17.01 -19.79
N TYR A 262 12.16 15.81 -20.29
CA TYR A 262 11.06 14.88 -20.42
C TYR A 262 11.27 13.70 -19.47
N LEU A 263 10.24 13.36 -18.71
CA LEU A 263 10.15 12.09 -18.03
C LEU A 263 9.69 11.04 -19.03
N VAL A 264 10.44 9.96 -19.13
CA VAL A 264 10.05 8.75 -19.85
C VAL A 264 9.74 7.67 -18.83
N GLN A 265 8.52 7.12 -18.85
CA GLN A 265 8.17 5.90 -18.12
C GLN A 265 8.21 4.73 -19.09
N ASN A 266 9.06 3.76 -18.84
CA ASN A 266 9.06 2.49 -19.54
C ASN A 266 7.80 1.67 -19.23
N ILE A 267 7.53 0.62 -20.00
CA ILE A 267 6.43 -0.28 -19.68
C ILE A 267 6.60 -0.86 -18.27
N PRO A 268 5.51 -1.18 -17.55
CA PRO A 268 5.62 -1.80 -16.23
C PRO A 268 6.40 -3.13 -16.28
N ALA A 269 7.22 -3.39 -15.27
CA ALA A 269 7.96 -4.64 -15.16
C ALA A 269 7.02 -5.84 -15.03
N LYS A 270 7.45 -6.98 -15.57
CA LYS A 270 6.75 -8.26 -15.38
C LYS A 270 6.72 -8.61 -13.90
N PRO A 271 5.55 -8.95 -13.34
CA PRO A 271 5.49 -9.45 -11.98
C PRO A 271 6.32 -10.72 -11.82
N LEU A 272 6.98 -10.89 -10.69
CA LEU A 272 7.69 -12.12 -10.37
C LEU A 272 6.78 -13.32 -10.54
N VAL A 273 7.24 -14.34 -11.25
CA VAL A 273 6.53 -15.62 -11.33
C VAL A 273 6.67 -16.39 -10.01
N ARG A 274 5.85 -17.42 -9.81
CA ARG A 274 5.80 -18.18 -8.54
C ARG A 274 7.16 -18.61 -8.01
N GLY A 275 8.02 -19.20 -8.88
CA GLY A 275 9.35 -19.66 -8.45
C GLY A 275 10.30 -18.53 -8.07
N GLU A 276 10.19 -17.36 -8.69
CA GLU A 276 10.96 -16.17 -8.32
C GLU A 276 10.49 -15.60 -6.99
N LEU A 277 9.16 -15.49 -6.79
CA LEU A 277 8.60 -15.12 -5.49
C LEU A 277 9.07 -16.06 -4.38
N ASP A 278 9.03 -17.38 -4.62
CA ASP A 278 9.50 -18.37 -3.64
C ASP A 278 10.96 -18.15 -3.27
N LYS A 279 11.84 -17.83 -4.24
CA LYS A 279 13.24 -17.49 -3.97
C LYS A 279 13.39 -16.23 -3.14
N VAL A 280 12.67 -15.15 -3.48
CA VAL A 280 12.72 -13.89 -2.71
C VAL A 280 12.31 -14.10 -1.25
N TYR A 281 11.23 -14.85 -1.00
CA TYR A 281 10.77 -15.13 0.37
C TYR A 281 11.58 -16.21 1.11
N ALA A 282 12.47 -16.92 0.40
CA ALA A 282 13.41 -17.87 1.00
C ALA A 282 14.73 -17.23 1.42
N LEU A 283 15.00 -15.95 1.10
CA LEU A 283 16.20 -15.23 1.50
C LEU A 283 16.37 -15.23 3.04
N PRO A 284 17.60 -15.08 3.55
CA PRO A 284 17.90 -15.28 4.97
C PRO A 284 17.50 -14.08 5.84
N TYR A 285 16.23 -13.74 5.85
CA TYR A 285 15.70 -12.71 6.75
C TYR A 285 15.76 -13.16 8.20
N THR A 286 16.23 -12.25 9.09
CA THR A 286 16.22 -12.50 10.54
C THR A 286 14.82 -12.45 11.15
N ARG A 287 13.85 -11.85 10.46
CA ARG A 287 12.46 -11.58 10.89
C ARG A 287 12.38 -10.74 12.17
N ARG A 288 13.38 -9.90 12.39
CA ARG A 288 13.54 -9.04 13.58
C ARG A 288 13.96 -7.63 13.15
N TYR A 289 13.76 -6.67 14.05
CA TYR A 289 14.42 -5.38 13.92
C TYR A 289 15.88 -5.49 14.40
N HIS A 290 16.74 -4.60 13.92
CA HIS A 290 18.14 -4.58 14.31
C HIS A 290 18.27 -4.29 15.82
N PRO A 291 19.08 -5.05 16.59
CA PRO A 291 19.15 -4.95 18.05
C PRO A 291 19.60 -3.59 18.61
N ILE A 292 20.17 -2.69 17.78
CA ILE A 292 20.48 -1.32 18.22
C ILE A 292 19.25 -0.55 18.73
N TYR A 293 18.05 -0.96 18.34
CA TYR A 293 16.80 -0.30 18.74
C TYR A 293 16.22 -0.82 20.07
N GLU A 294 16.80 -1.87 20.66
CA GLU A 294 16.32 -2.44 21.94
C GLU A 294 16.25 -1.37 23.05
N SER A 295 17.32 -0.59 23.22
CA SER A 295 17.38 0.46 24.23
C SER A 295 16.42 1.64 23.96
N MET A 296 15.89 1.74 22.72
CA MET A 296 14.93 2.77 22.31
C MET A 296 13.48 2.30 22.41
N GLY A 297 13.23 1.04 22.83
CA GLY A 297 11.89 0.45 22.91
C GLY A 297 11.50 -0.40 21.69
N GLY A 298 12.47 -0.78 20.87
CA GLY A 298 12.28 -1.60 19.66
C GLY A 298 11.64 -0.86 18.51
N VAL A 299 11.07 -1.60 17.55
CA VAL A 299 10.30 -1.05 16.40
C VAL A 299 8.91 -1.68 16.42
N PRO A 300 7.85 -0.92 16.76
CA PRO A 300 6.51 -1.49 16.97
C PRO A 300 5.93 -2.24 15.78
N ALA A 301 6.21 -1.81 14.56
CA ALA A 301 5.71 -2.42 13.32
C ALA A 301 6.03 -3.92 13.20
N ILE A 302 7.05 -4.43 13.89
CA ILE A 302 7.39 -5.86 13.87
C ILE A 302 6.27 -6.74 14.43
N ARG A 303 5.49 -6.23 15.40
CA ARG A 303 4.45 -6.99 16.10
C ARG A 303 3.36 -7.50 15.16
N GLU A 304 3.07 -6.74 14.11
CA GLU A 304 2.04 -7.11 13.14
C GLU A 304 2.53 -8.15 12.11
N VAL A 305 3.84 -8.19 11.84
CA VAL A 305 4.38 -8.97 10.71
C VAL A 305 5.29 -10.13 11.11
N GLN A 306 5.88 -10.16 12.31
CA GLN A 306 6.88 -11.14 12.72
C GLN A 306 6.47 -12.59 12.44
N PHE A 307 5.24 -12.95 12.81
CA PHE A 307 4.64 -14.27 12.56
C PHE A 307 3.51 -14.21 11.55
N SER A 308 3.68 -13.39 10.52
CA SER A 308 2.76 -13.28 9.38
C SER A 308 3.46 -13.67 8.08
N ILE A 309 2.71 -14.24 7.16
CA ILE A 309 3.21 -14.76 5.88
C ILE A 309 2.50 -14.02 4.74
N ILE A 310 3.28 -13.39 3.87
CA ILE A 310 2.77 -12.84 2.62
C ILE A 310 2.69 -13.96 1.61
N GLN A 311 1.48 -14.28 1.16
CA GLN A 311 1.24 -15.39 0.23
C GLN A 311 1.08 -14.94 -1.24
N ASN A 312 0.70 -13.67 -1.47
CA ASN A 312 0.48 -13.11 -2.81
C ASN A 312 0.87 -11.64 -2.89
N ARG A 313 1.00 -11.14 -4.10
CA ARG A 313 1.17 -9.74 -4.47
C ARG A 313 0.20 -9.36 -5.57
N GLY A 314 -0.09 -8.06 -5.70
CA GLY A 314 -1.05 -7.53 -6.66
C GLY A 314 -2.50 -7.64 -6.18
N CYS A 315 -3.39 -6.84 -6.76
CA CYS A 315 -4.80 -6.83 -6.41
C CYS A 315 -5.66 -6.39 -7.59
N PHE A 316 -6.49 -7.29 -8.13
CA PHE A 316 -7.42 -6.95 -9.21
C PHE A 316 -8.72 -6.28 -8.73
N GLY A 317 -8.86 -6.05 -7.43
CA GLY A 317 -10.00 -5.30 -6.87
C GLY A 317 -10.17 -3.92 -7.48
N GLY A 318 -9.05 -3.26 -7.80
CA GLY A 318 -9.06 -2.02 -8.60
C GLY A 318 -9.78 -0.84 -7.96
N CYS A 319 -9.88 -0.77 -6.62
CA CYS A 319 -10.54 0.35 -5.94
C CYS A 319 -9.86 1.68 -6.30
N ASN A 320 -10.64 2.68 -6.69
CA ASN A 320 -10.15 3.94 -7.24
C ASN A 320 -9.30 4.79 -6.29
N PHE A 321 -9.41 4.56 -4.99
CA PHE A 321 -8.65 5.26 -3.94
C PHE A 321 -7.35 4.53 -3.51
N CYS A 322 -7.13 3.28 -3.98
CA CYS A 322 -6.10 2.42 -3.43
C CYS A 322 -4.78 2.53 -4.19
N ALA A 323 -3.69 2.79 -3.46
CA ALA A 323 -2.34 2.85 -4.00
C ALA A 323 -1.78 1.49 -4.44
N ILE A 324 -2.33 0.37 -3.94
CA ILE A 324 -1.82 -0.98 -4.23
C ILE A 324 -1.82 -1.25 -5.73
N GLN A 325 -2.86 -0.85 -6.46
CA GLN A 325 -2.91 -1.05 -7.91
C GLN A 325 -1.82 -0.30 -8.68
N LEU A 326 -1.32 0.83 -8.13
CA LEU A 326 -0.26 1.64 -8.74
C LEU A 326 1.14 1.12 -8.40
N HIS A 327 1.29 0.46 -7.26
CA HIS A 327 2.57 -0.04 -6.78
C HIS A 327 2.75 -1.54 -7.04
N GLN A 328 1.77 -2.39 -6.70
CA GLN A 328 1.85 -3.83 -6.91
C GLN A 328 1.20 -4.32 -8.21
N GLY A 329 0.43 -3.44 -8.87
CA GLY A 329 -0.32 -3.77 -10.07
C GLY A 329 -1.62 -4.53 -9.81
N ARG A 330 -2.39 -4.75 -10.89
CA ARG A 330 -3.68 -5.45 -10.85
C ARG A 330 -3.58 -6.96 -11.17
N ARG A 331 -2.40 -7.45 -11.53
CA ARG A 331 -2.15 -8.87 -11.76
C ARG A 331 -1.69 -9.54 -10.48
N VAL A 332 -2.46 -10.50 -10.00
CA VAL A 332 -2.12 -11.28 -8.81
C VAL A 332 -1.10 -12.36 -9.17
N THR A 333 -0.04 -12.44 -8.38
CA THR A 333 0.94 -13.52 -8.39
C THR A 333 1.08 -14.07 -6.97
N SER A 334 1.33 -15.38 -6.86
CA SER A 334 1.28 -16.06 -5.55
C SER A 334 2.43 -17.04 -5.40
N ARG A 335 2.90 -17.17 -4.18
CA ARG A 335 3.90 -18.16 -3.78
C ARG A 335 3.34 -19.58 -3.85
N SER A 336 4.22 -20.56 -3.99
CA SER A 336 3.86 -21.97 -3.88
C SER A 336 3.41 -22.33 -2.46
N ALA A 337 2.62 -23.38 -2.35
CA ALA A 337 2.23 -23.93 -1.06
C ALA A 337 3.46 -24.35 -0.24
N ASP A 338 4.46 -24.98 -0.90
CA ASP A 338 5.67 -25.45 -0.23
C ASP A 338 6.51 -24.31 0.33
N SER A 339 6.64 -23.20 -0.40
CA SER A 339 7.32 -21.99 0.09
C SER A 339 6.65 -21.42 1.35
N ILE A 340 5.32 -21.35 1.36
CA ILE A 340 4.54 -20.83 2.50
C ILE A 340 4.65 -21.77 3.71
N VAL A 341 4.52 -23.07 3.49
CA VAL A 341 4.62 -24.09 4.55
C VAL A 341 6.02 -24.11 5.15
N ALA A 342 7.08 -24.06 4.32
CA ALA A 342 8.46 -23.99 4.77
C ALA A 342 8.76 -22.72 5.61
N GLU A 343 8.17 -21.58 5.24
CA GLU A 343 8.28 -20.36 6.05
C GLU A 343 7.56 -20.51 7.39
N ALA A 344 6.36 -21.08 7.40
CA ALA A 344 5.61 -21.35 8.62
C ALA A 344 6.37 -22.31 9.54
N GLU A 345 6.97 -23.36 8.98
CA GLU A 345 7.79 -24.31 9.72
C GLU A 345 9.01 -23.63 10.37
N ARG A 346 9.73 -22.76 9.63
CA ARG A 346 10.83 -21.97 10.23
C ARG A 346 10.37 -21.13 11.41
N MET A 347 9.18 -20.51 11.33
CA MET A 347 8.62 -19.73 12.44
C MET A 347 8.37 -20.56 13.70
N THR A 348 8.04 -21.85 13.57
CA THR A 348 7.82 -22.71 14.74
C THR A 348 9.07 -22.94 15.58
N HIS A 349 10.25 -22.71 15.01
CA HIS A 349 11.55 -22.83 15.69
C HIS A 349 12.04 -21.50 16.33
N GLU A 350 11.34 -20.40 16.09
CA GLU A 350 11.69 -19.12 16.70
C GLU A 350 11.41 -19.12 18.21
N PRO A 351 12.33 -18.61 19.05
CA PRO A 351 12.17 -18.63 20.50
C PRO A 351 10.88 -17.96 21.00
N ASP A 352 10.42 -16.93 20.29
CA ASP A 352 9.25 -16.13 20.66
C ASP A 352 7.94 -16.69 20.10
N PHE A 353 7.99 -17.76 19.31
CA PHE A 353 6.81 -18.34 18.70
C PHE A 353 5.93 -19.06 19.73
N LYS A 354 4.68 -18.60 19.87
CA LYS A 354 3.71 -19.15 20.84
C LYS A 354 2.68 -20.08 20.22
N GLY A 355 2.89 -20.48 18.97
CA GLY A 355 1.98 -21.35 18.22
C GLY A 355 0.95 -20.60 17.38
N TYR A 356 1.08 -19.29 17.22
CA TYR A 356 0.11 -18.48 16.49
C TYR A 356 0.74 -17.86 15.23
N ILE A 357 0.24 -18.27 14.06
CA ILE A 357 0.52 -17.55 12.82
C ILE A 357 -0.57 -16.49 12.68
N HIS A 358 -0.14 -15.22 12.73
CA HIS A 358 -1.04 -14.08 12.85
C HIS A 358 -1.77 -13.78 11.56
N ASP A 359 -1.14 -14.05 10.41
CA ASP A 359 -1.74 -13.86 9.10
C ASP A 359 -1.08 -14.75 8.04
N VAL A 360 -1.85 -15.35 7.17
CA VAL A 360 -1.40 -15.89 5.89
C VAL A 360 -2.12 -15.09 4.81
N GLY A 361 -1.57 -13.94 4.48
CA GLY A 361 -2.30 -12.92 3.75
C GLY A 361 -1.50 -12.22 2.65
N GLY A 362 -1.92 -11.02 2.34
CA GLY A 362 -1.33 -10.16 1.31
C GLY A 362 -2.18 -8.91 1.09
N PRO A 363 -2.06 -8.21 -0.05
CA PRO A 363 -2.89 -7.05 -0.37
C PRO A 363 -4.39 -7.34 -0.31
N THR A 364 -4.76 -8.57 -0.62
CA THR A 364 -6.09 -9.17 -0.43
C THR A 364 -5.87 -10.65 -0.14
N ALA A 365 -6.23 -11.10 1.06
CA ALA A 365 -5.84 -12.42 1.55
C ALA A 365 -6.36 -13.57 0.70
N ASN A 366 -7.58 -13.50 0.19
CA ASN A 366 -8.21 -14.56 -0.56
C ASN A 366 -7.99 -14.53 -2.08
N PHE A 367 -7.00 -13.74 -2.58
CA PHE A 367 -6.60 -13.80 -3.98
C PHE A 367 -5.39 -14.70 -4.17
N ARG A 368 -5.48 -15.63 -5.13
CA ARG A 368 -4.38 -16.57 -5.45
C ARG A 368 -3.96 -16.56 -6.91
N PHE A 369 -4.85 -16.13 -7.81
CA PHE A 369 -4.66 -16.20 -9.25
C PHE A 369 -4.98 -14.87 -9.91
N PRO A 370 -4.52 -14.61 -11.15
CA PRO A 370 -5.02 -13.52 -11.97
C PRO A 370 -6.54 -13.57 -12.10
N SER A 371 -7.18 -12.42 -12.30
CA SER A 371 -8.65 -12.32 -12.31
C SER A 371 -9.32 -13.18 -13.37
N CYS A 372 -8.70 -13.32 -14.55
CA CYS A 372 -9.23 -14.09 -15.68
C CYS A 372 -8.13 -14.46 -16.68
N ARG A 373 -8.44 -15.33 -17.64
CA ARG A 373 -7.51 -15.72 -18.71
C ARG A 373 -7.18 -14.57 -19.67
N GLU A 374 -8.14 -13.71 -19.96
CA GLU A 374 -7.94 -12.54 -20.84
C GLU A 374 -6.91 -11.57 -20.25
N GLN A 375 -6.87 -11.38 -18.94
CA GLN A 375 -5.83 -10.58 -18.29
C GLN A 375 -4.41 -11.10 -18.57
N MET A 376 -4.27 -12.41 -18.69
CA MET A 376 -2.98 -13.04 -18.97
C MET A 376 -2.54 -12.83 -20.42
N LEU A 377 -3.47 -12.79 -21.37
CA LEU A 377 -3.21 -12.76 -22.80
C LEU A 377 -3.18 -11.34 -23.36
N ARG A 378 -4.07 -10.47 -22.89
CA ARG A 378 -4.31 -9.13 -23.46
C ARG A 378 -4.07 -7.98 -22.47
N GLY A 379 -3.73 -8.31 -21.24
CA GLY A 379 -3.59 -7.33 -20.17
C GLY A 379 -4.91 -7.01 -19.48
N MET A 380 -4.87 -6.04 -18.56
CA MET A 380 -6.04 -5.63 -17.81
C MET A 380 -7.04 -4.84 -18.68
N CYS A 381 -8.32 -4.91 -18.31
CA CYS A 381 -9.33 -4.04 -18.90
C CYS A 381 -9.03 -2.57 -18.56
N THR A 382 -9.12 -1.70 -19.57
CA THR A 382 -8.91 -0.25 -19.48
C THR A 382 -10.23 0.52 -19.37
N GLY A 383 -10.17 1.86 -19.31
CA GLY A 383 -11.36 2.72 -19.30
C GLY A 383 -12.18 2.63 -18.02
N GLY A 384 -11.56 2.39 -16.86
CA GLY A 384 -12.23 2.36 -15.55
C GLY A 384 -13.04 1.11 -15.28
N LYS A 385 -12.82 0.02 -16.01
CA LYS A 385 -13.50 -1.26 -15.75
C LYS A 385 -12.94 -1.96 -14.53
N HIS A 386 -13.82 -2.47 -13.69
CA HIS A 386 -13.48 -3.24 -12.49
C HIS A 386 -13.92 -4.70 -12.63
N CYS A 387 -13.15 -5.61 -12.04
CA CYS A 387 -13.46 -7.05 -12.08
C CYS A 387 -14.59 -7.45 -11.13
N LEU A 388 -14.78 -6.69 -10.03
CA LEU A 388 -15.72 -7.00 -8.95
C LEU A 388 -16.81 -5.95 -8.74
N ALA A 389 -16.84 -4.88 -9.56
CA ALA A 389 -17.81 -3.80 -9.43
C ALA A 389 -18.30 -3.34 -10.80
N PRO A 390 -19.58 -2.93 -10.91
CA PRO A 390 -20.65 -3.03 -9.90
C PRO A 390 -21.11 -4.47 -9.66
N THR A 391 -20.80 -5.38 -10.56
CA THR A 391 -21.05 -6.83 -10.47
C THR A 391 -19.79 -7.60 -10.81
N THR A 392 -19.66 -8.82 -10.29
CA THR A 392 -18.56 -9.71 -10.64
C THR A 392 -18.54 -9.99 -12.15
N CYS A 393 -17.37 -9.80 -12.77
CA CYS A 393 -17.17 -10.02 -14.20
C CYS A 393 -17.41 -11.51 -14.53
N SER A 394 -18.17 -11.78 -15.62
CA SER A 394 -18.49 -13.15 -16.05
C SER A 394 -17.26 -13.98 -16.48
N HIS A 395 -16.15 -13.33 -16.82
CA HIS A 395 -14.90 -14.01 -17.18
C HIS A 395 -14.02 -14.31 -15.96
N MET A 396 -14.42 -13.88 -14.77
CA MET A 396 -13.60 -14.04 -13.57
C MET A 396 -13.46 -15.51 -13.18
N ILE A 397 -12.25 -15.89 -12.80
CA ILE A 397 -11.97 -17.17 -12.18
C ILE A 397 -12.09 -16.98 -10.67
N VAL A 398 -13.07 -17.67 -10.07
CA VAL A 398 -13.29 -17.65 -8.62
C VAL A 398 -12.99 -19.03 -8.08
N ASP A 399 -11.94 -19.15 -7.28
CA ASP A 399 -11.49 -20.41 -6.72
C ASP A 399 -10.64 -20.17 -5.46
N HIS A 400 -11.08 -20.68 -4.32
CA HIS A 400 -10.38 -20.64 -3.03
C HIS A 400 -9.72 -21.97 -2.66
N SER A 401 -9.81 -23.01 -3.50
CA SER A 401 -9.35 -24.37 -3.17
C SER A 401 -7.85 -24.44 -2.89
N ASP A 402 -7.02 -23.71 -3.68
CA ASP A 402 -5.57 -23.63 -3.48
C ASP A 402 -5.21 -22.94 -2.15
N TYR A 403 -5.91 -21.85 -1.84
CA TYR A 403 -5.69 -21.13 -0.57
C TYR A 403 -6.08 -21.99 0.63
N LEU A 404 -7.21 -22.69 0.54
CA LEU A 404 -7.69 -23.59 1.58
C LEU A 404 -6.71 -24.74 1.85
N LYS A 405 -6.16 -25.35 0.79
CA LYS A 405 -5.12 -26.40 0.92
C LYS A 405 -3.88 -25.88 1.67
N ILE A 406 -3.45 -24.66 1.39
CA ILE A 406 -2.32 -24.03 2.09
C ILE A 406 -2.63 -23.86 3.57
N LEU A 407 -3.79 -23.26 3.89
CA LEU A 407 -4.20 -23.01 5.26
C LEU A 407 -4.30 -24.31 6.10
N ARG A 408 -4.81 -25.38 5.49
CA ARG A 408 -4.86 -26.72 6.12
C ARG A 408 -3.46 -27.24 6.42
N ARG A 409 -2.56 -27.23 5.42
CA ARG A 409 -1.16 -27.67 5.61
C ARG A 409 -0.43 -26.89 6.70
N VAL A 410 -0.58 -25.57 6.73
CA VAL A 410 0.05 -24.71 7.75
C VAL A 410 -0.53 -25.00 9.14
N ARG A 411 -1.85 -25.26 9.23
CA ARG A 411 -2.53 -25.59 10.49
C ARG A 411 -2.08 -26.95 11.07
N GLU A 412 -1.67 -27.89 10.21
CA GLU A 412 -1.23 -29.24 10.57
C GLU A 412 0.24 -29.31 10.99
N LEU A 413 1.00 -28.21 10.86
CA LEU A 413 2.42 -28.20 11.27
C LEU A 413 2.56 -28.39 12.79
N PRO A 414 3.53 -29.23 13.23
CA PRO A 414 3.87 -29.35 14.65
C PRO A 414 4.21 -27.97 15.25
N GLY A 415 3.67 -27.68 16.42
CA GLY A 415 3.88 -26.40 17.11
C GLY A 415 2.90 -25.30 16.72
N VAL A 416 2.17 -25.42 15.62
CA VAL A 416 1.13 -24.47 15.23
C VAL A 416 -0.19 -24.78 15.92
N LYS A 417 -0.69 -23.84 16.71
CA LYS A 417 -1.97 -23.95 17.43
C LYS A 417 -3.12 -23.32 16.65
N LYS A 418 -2.85 -22.18 16.00
CA LYS A 418 -3.84 -21.40 15.23
C LYS A 418 -3.17 -20.68 14.05
N VAL A 419 -3.91 -20.60 12.96
CA VAL A 419 -3.57 -19.82 11.77
C VAL A 419 -4.70 -18.85 11.53
N PHE A 420 -4.40 -17.55 11.58
CA PHE A 420 -5.41 -16.51 11.36
C PHE A 420 -5.26 -15.85 10.00
N ILE A 421 -6.33 -15.19 9.57
CA ILE A 421 -6.38 -14.29 8.43
C ILE A 421 -6.77 -12.92 8.98
N ARG A 422 -5.82 -11.98 8.97
CA ARG A 422 -5.99 -10.60 9.46
C ARG A 422 -5.99 -9.57 8.34
N SER A 423 -5.28 -9.82 7.26
CA SER A 423 -5.38 -9.03 6.03
C SER A 423 -6.78 -9.15 5.44
N GLY A 424 -7.24 -8.10 4.78
CA GLY A 424 -8.63 -7.99 4.36
C GLY A 424 -9.07 -9.10 3.40
N ILE A 425 -10.26 -9.62 3.66
CA ILE A 425 -10.97 -10.54 2.75
C ILE A 425 -11.81 -9.71 1.77
N ARG A 426 -11.70 -10.01 0.47
CA ARG A 426 -12.67 -9.51 -0.53
C ARG A 426 -13.93 -10.35 -0.41
N PHE A 427 -14.89 -9.81 0.29
CA PHE A 427 -16.17 -10.48 0.55
C PHE A 427 -16.98 -10.70 -0.73
N ASP A 428 -16.89 -9.78 -1.69
CA ASP A 428 -17.53 -9.90 -3.01
C ASP A 428 -16.96 -11.05 -3.84
N TYR A 429 -15.64 -11.25 -3.83
CA TYR A 429 -14.98 -12.40 -4.46
C TYR A 429 -15.34 -13.71 -3.74
N LEU A 430 -15.40 -13.69 -2.40
CA LEU A 430 -15.81 -14.85 -1.61
C LEU A 430 -17.28 -15.23 -1.90
N MET A 431 -18.17 -14.26 -2.02
CA MET A 431 -19.58 -14.50 -2.33
C MET A 431 -19.84 -14.97 -3.77
N ALA A 432 -18.86 -14.76 -4.67
CA ALA A 432 -18.93 -15.25 -6.04
C ALA A 432 -18.45 -16.71 -6.19
N ASP A 433 -17.86 -17.31 -5.14
CA ASP A 433 -17.44 -18.71 -5.16
C ASP A 433 -18.68 -19.62 -4.99
N PRO A 434 -18.92 -20.52 -5.93
CA PRO A 434 -20.01 -21.51 -5.79
C PRO A 434 -19.74 -22.55 -4.70
N ASP A 435 -18.47 -22.74 -4.28
CA ASP A 435 -18.08 -23.65 -3.20
C ASP A 435 -17.92 -22.92 -1.86
N ASP A 436 -18.79 -23.21 -0.93
CA ASP A 436 -18.81 -22.63 0.41
C ASP A 436 -17.76 -23.21 1.37
N THR A 437 -16.97 -24.17 0.96
CA THR A 437 -16.03 -24.90 1.84
C THR A 437 -15.02 -23.93 2.47
N PHE A 438 -14.44 -23.03 1.67
CA PHE A 438 -13.51 -22.03 2.20
C PHE A 438 -14.20 -21.08 3.20
N PHE A 439 -15.43 -20.63 2.92
CA PHE A 439 -16.14 -19.73 3.83
C PHE A 439 -16.44 -20.39 5.17
N LYS A 440 -16.85 -21.67 5.16
CA LYS A 440 -17.08 -22.45 6.38
C LYS A 440 -15.80 -22.61 7.20
N GLU A 441 -14.68 -23.00 6.57
CA GLU A 441 -13.40 -23.16 7.28
C GLU A 441 -12.80 -21.84 7.73
N LEU A 442 -12.96 -20.75 6.97
CA LEU A 442 -12.59 -19.41 7.39
C LEU A 442 -13.20 -19.09 8.76
N VAL A 443 -14.51 -19.25 8.89
CA VAL A 443 -15.25 -18.98 10.13
C VAL A 443 -14.82 -19.94 11.25
N GLU A 444 -14.67 -21.22 10.94
CA GLU A 444 -14.39 -22.24 11.94
C GLU A 444 -12.96 -22.17 12.48
N TYR A 445 -11.96 -21.88 11.64
CA TYR A 445 -10.55 -22.04 12.00
C TYR A 445 -9.70 -20.77 11.94
N HIS A 446 -10.06 -19.77 11.11
CA HIS A 446 -9.14 -18.71 10.72
C HIS A 446 -9.53 -17.29 11.19
N VAL A 447 -10.71 -17.14 11.80
CA VAL A 447 -11.14 -15.87 12.42
C VAL A 447 -10.84 -15.89 13.91
N SER A 448 -10.08 -14.90 14.38
CA SER A 448 -9.63 -14.77 15.78
C SER A 448 -10.67 -14.15 16.74
N GLY A 449 -11.95 -14.10 16.34
CA GLY A 449 -13.03 -13.39 17.04
C GLY A 449 -13.53 -12.17 16.27
N GLN A 450 -12.67 -11.55 15.46
CA GLN A 450 -13.03 -10.43 14.60
C GLN A 450 -12.52 -10.66 13.18
N LEU A 451 -13.35 -10.35 12.18
CA LEU A 451 -12.98 -10.35 10.77
C LEU A 451 -13.11 -8.93 10.20
N LYS A 452 -12.00 -8.38 9.71
CA LYS A 452 -11.95 -7.07 9.07
C LYS A 452 -12.44 -7.17 7.63
N VAL A 453 -13.40 -6.33 7.26
CA VAL A 453 -13.97 -6.25 5.90
C VAL A 453 -14.18 -4.80 5.52
N ALA A 454 -14.12 -4.49 4.24
CA ALA A 454 -14.09 -3.13 3.75
C ALA A 454 -15.25 -2.84 2.78
N PRO A 455 -16.52 -2.67 3.26
CA PRO A 455 -17.61 -2.16 2.43
C PRO A 455 -17.40 -0.70 2.00
N GLU A 456 -16.68 0.10 2.78
CA GLU A 456 -16.29 1.50 2.61
C GLU A 456 -17.46 2.50 2.74
N HIS A 457 -18.60 2.22 2.12
CA HIS A 457 -19.80 3.06 2.12
C HIS A 457 -21.07 2.21 1.83
N CYS A 458 -22.26 2.81 1.87
CA CYS A 458 -23.50 2.14 1.46
C CYS A 458 -24.22 2.87 0.32
N ALA A 459 -23.96 4.16 0.09
CA ALA A 459 -24.61 4.93 -0.97
C ALA A 459 -24.14 4.46 -2.36
N PRO A 460 -25.06 4.11 -3.28
CA PRO A 460 -24.72 3.53 -4.59
C PRO A 460 -23.78 4.41 -5.41
N ASN A 461 -24.03 5.71 -5.45
CA ASN A 461 -23.20 6.67 -6.18
C ASN A 461 -21.77 6.73 -5.65
N THR A 462 -21.61 6.79 -4.33
CA THR A 462 -20.29 6.81 -3.69
C THR A 462 -19.53 5.51 -3.94
N LEU A 463 -20.17 4.36 -3.81
CA LEU A 463 -19.59 3.05 -4.10
C LEU A 463 -19.15 2.93 -5.57
N ALA A 464 -19.92 3.46 -6.51
CA ALA A 464 -19.55 3.49 -7.92
C ALA A 464 -18.26 4.28 -8.15
N TYR A 465 -18.11 5.48 -7.57
CA TYR A 465 -16.87 6.26 -7.65
C TYR A 465 -15.70 5.63 -6.89
N MET A 466 -15.96 4.81 -5.89
CA MET A 466 -14.92 4.03 -5.20
C MET A 466 -14.46 2.80 -6.02
N GLY A 467 -15.24 2.35 -7.01
CA GLY A 467 -15.02 1.08 -7.70
C GLY A 467 -15.32 -0.12 -6.80
N LYS A 468 -16.38 -0.02 -5.97
CA LYS A 468 -16.83 -1.04 -5.00
C LYS A 468 -18.18 -1.62 -5.41
N PRO A 469 -18.47 -2.88 -5.02
CA PRO A 469 -19.77 -3.50 -5.27
C PRO A 469 -20.88 -2.80 -4.49
N PRO A 470 -22.16 -2.97 -4.91
CA PRO A 470 -23.32 -2.51 -4.15
C PRO A 470 -23.35 -3.09 -2.73
N ILE A 471 -23.93 -2.35 -1.79
CA ILE A 471 -23.98 -2.71 -0.36
C ILE A 471 -24.73 -4.03 -0.11
N GLU A 472 -25.65 -4.40 -1.00
CA GLU A 472 -26.39 -5.65 -0.95
C GLU A 472 -25.48 -6.89 -0.98
N THR A 473 -24.34 -6.79 -1.66
CA THR A 473 -23.31 -7.84 -1.68
C THR A 473 -22.70 -8.02 -0.28
N PHE A 474 -22.44 -6.92 0.39
CA PHE A 474 -21.96 -6.95 1.77
C PHE A 474 -23.02 -7.48 2.74
N ASN A 475 -24.29 -7.09 2.57
CA ASN A 475 -25.38 -7.58 3.42
C ASN A 475 -25.51 -9.10 3.33
N LYS A 476 -25.52 -9.66 2.12
CA LYS A 476 -25.55 -11.12 1.91
C LYS A 476 -24.35 -11.82 2.56
N PHE A 477 -23.15 -11.24 2.42
CA PHE A 477 -21.95 -11.75 3.09
C PHE A 477 -22.09 -11.72 4.61
N LYS A 478 -22.52 -10.60 5.17
CA LYS A 478 -22.74 -10.39 6.61
C LYS A 478 -23.69 -11.47 7.19
N ASP A 479 -24.84 -11.63 6.55
CA ASP A 479 -25.87 -12.58 7.00
C ASP A 479 -25.33 -14.01 6.99
N LYS A 480 -24.64 -14.41 5.90
CA LYS A 480 -24.01 -15.73 5.79
C LYS A 480 -22.87 -15.92 6.80
N PHE A 481 -22.06 -14.89 7.06
CA PHE A 481 -21.00 -14.95 8.07
C PHE A 481 -21.57 -15.26 9.46
N TYR A 482 -22.61 -14.54 9.89
CA TYR A 482 -23.24 -14.77 11.19
C TYR A 482 -23.98 -16.12 11.27
N GLU A 483 -24.61 -16.55 10.19
CA GLU A 483 -25.20 -17.88 10.11
C GLU A 483 -24.14 -18.98 10.33
N LEU A 484 -23.01 -18.89 9.59
CA LEU A 484 -21.92 -19.86 9.72
C LEU A 484 -21.25 -19.81 11.09
N SER A 485 -21.04 -18.60 11.67
CA SER A 485 -20.49 -18.43 13.01
C SER A 485 -21.38 -19.09 14.07
N LYS A 486 -22.69 -18.93 13.94
CA LYS A 486 -23.68 -19.57 14.83
C LYS A 486 -23.63 -21.10 14.69
N LYS A 487 -23.58 -21.62 13.46
CA LYS A 487 -23.46 -23.08 13.20
C LYS A 487 -22.16 -23.66 13.76
N ALA A 488 -21.05 -22.91 13.69
CA ALA A 488 -19.77 -23.30 14.25
C ALA A 488 -19.67 -23.12 15.79
N GLY A 489 -20.71 -22.61 16.44
CA GLY A 489 -20.70 -22.32 17.88
C GLY A 489 -19.71 -21.21 18.28
N LYS A 490 -19.40 -20.29 17.36
CA LYS A 490 -18.42 -19.23 17.56
C LYS A 490 -19.11 -17.89 17.85
N LYS A 491 -18.51 -17.11 18.76
CA LYS A 491 -18.87 -15.72 19.00
C LYS A 491 -17.88 -14.83 18.25
N GLN A 492 -18.25 -14.43 17.03
CA GLN A 492 -17.40 -13.67 16.14
C GLN A 492 -18.12 -12.41 15.63
N TYR A 493 -17.34 -11.40 15.26
CA TYR A 493 -17.85 -10.10 14.84
C TYR A 493 -17.18 -9.64 13.55
N LEU A 494 -17.93 -8.96 12.69
CA LEU A 494 -17.39 -8.21 11.58
C LEU A 494 -16.94 -6.82 12.04
N VAL A 495 -15.77 -6.41 11.59
CA VAL A 495 -15.27 -5.04 11.76
C VAL A 495 -15.28 -4.35 10.40
N PRO A 496 -16.36 -3.61 10.07
CA PRO A 496 -16.45 -2.92 8.79
C PRO A 496 -15.56 -1.69 8.76
N TYR A 497 -14.71 -1.59 7.74
CA TYR A 497 -14.00 -0.35 7.43
C TYR A 497 -14.90 0.54 6.60
N LEU A 498 -15.04 1.80 7.03
CA LEU A 498 -15.88 2.81 6.42
C LEU A 498 -15.09 4.09 6.18
N MET A 499 -15.43 4.79 5.10
CA MET A 499 -14.72 5.98 4.65
C MET A 499 -15.69 7.14 4.47
N SER A 500 -15.38 8.29 5.07
CA SER A 500 -16.09 9.56 4.85
C SER A 500 -15.42 10.40 3.77
N SER A 501 -16.18 11.32 3.20
CA SER A 501 -15.68 12.40 2.32
C SER A 501 -14.93 11.94 1.07
N HIS A 502 -15.17 10.70 0.58
CA HIS A 502 -14.69 10.26 -0.72
C HIS A 502 -15.33 11.10 -1.84
N PRO A 503 -14.63 11.42 -2.94
CA PRO A 503 -15.25 12.04 -4.11
C PRO A 503 -16.53 11.32 -4.53
N GLY A 504 -17.61 12.08 -4.75
CA GLY A 504 -18.95 11.55 -4.98
C GLY A 504 -19.81 11.38 -3.73
N SER A 505 -19.25 11.48 -2.52
CA SER A 505 -20.02 11.41 -1.27
C SER A 505 -20.51 12.79 -0.86
N THR A 506 -21.81 13.01 -0.95
CA THR A 506 -22.48 14.22 -0.47
C THR A 506 -22.85 14.08 1.02
N LEU A 507 -23.25 15.18 1.65
CA LEU A 507 -23.77 15.12 3.01
C LEU A 507 -25.04 14.24 3.12
N LYS A 508 -25.87 14.18 2.08
CA LYS A 508 -27.04 13.27 2.03
C LYS A 508 -26.62 11.81 2.01
N ASP A 509 -25.55 11.47 1.27
CA ASP A 509 -24.99 10.11 1.25
C ASP A 509 -24.42 9.72 2.62
N ALA A 510 -23.80 10.66 3.33
CA ALA A 510 -23.30 10.41 4.68
C ALA A 510 -24.44 10.21 5.71
N VAL A 511 -25.54 10.96 5.58
CA VAL A 511 -26.76 10.73 6.39
C VAL A 511 -27.36 9.37 6.08
N TYR A 512 -27.45 8.99 4.78
CA TYR A 512 -27.92 7.67 4.38
C TYR A 512 -27.04 6.55 4.96
N LEU A 513 -25.72 6.76 5.04
CA LEU A 513 -24.82 5.80 5.70
C LEU A 513 -25.07 5.73 7.22
N ALA A 514 -25.28 6.85 7.89
CA ALA A 514 -25.60 6.85 9.32
C ALA A 514 -26.91 6.11 9.63
N GLU A 515 -27.94 6.33 8.81
CA GLU A 515 -29.22 5.60 8.90
C GLU A 515 -29.04 4.09 8.64
N TYR A 516 -28.24 3.71 7.64
CA TYR A 516 -27.90 2.31 7.36
C TYR A 516 -27.19 1.65 8.55
N LEU A 517 -26.21 2.34 9.16
CA LEU A 517 -25.49 1.84 10.33
C LEU A 517 -26.42 1.66 11.52
N TYR A 518 -27.29 2.61 11.77
CA TYR A 518 -28.31 2.52 12.84
C TYR A 518 -29.23 1.31 12.62
N LYS A 519 -29.86 1.18 11.44
CA LYS A 519 -30.77 0.07 11.11
C LYS A 519 -30.11 -1.32 11.17
N ASN A 520 -28.81 -1.39 11.00
CA ASN A 520 -28.04 -2.63 11.09
C ASN A 520 -27.33 -2.83 12.44
N HIS A 521 -27.63 -1.99 13.45
CA HIS A 521 -27.01 -2.02 14.78
C HIS A 521 -25.48 -1.99 14.73
N MET A 522 -24.90 -1.25 13.77
CA MET A 522 -23.46 -1.12 13.59
C MET A 522 -22.94 0.14 14.27
N ARG A 523 -21.91 -0.02 15.10
CA ARG A 523 -21.16 1.07 15.74
C ARG A 523 -19.69 0.96 15.36
N PRO A 524 -19.28 1.48 14.17
CA PRO A 524 -17.92 1.29 13.67
C PRO A 524 -16.91 2.11 14.50
N GLU A 525 -15.95 1.43 15.11
CA GLU A 525 -14.81 2.04 15.78
C GLU A 525 -13.75 2.48 14.77
N GLN A 526 -13.56 1.69 13.72
CA GLN A 526 -12.57 1.90 12.65
C GLN A 526 -13.18 2.69 11.49
N VAL A 527 -13.04 4.01 11.52
CA VAL A 527 -13.52 4.90 10.46
C VAL A 527 -12.39 5.76 9.92
N GLN A 528 -12.39 5.99 8.62
CA GLN A 528 -11.36 6.76 7.92
C GLN A 528 -11.99 7.92 7.16
N ASP A 529 -11.28 9.03 7.08
CA ASP A 529 -11.57 10.05 6.09
C ASP A 529 -10.82 9.72 4.81
N PHE A 530 -11.40 10.03 3.66
CA PHE A 530 -10.70 9.88 2.39
C PHE A 530 -9.37 10.64 2.41
N TYR A 531 -8.29 9.93 2.17
CA TYR A 531 -6.94 10.47 2.11
C TYR A 531 -6.50 10.57 0.64
N PRO A 532 -6.31 11.78 0.09
CA PRO A 532 -5.89 11.95 -1.30
C PRO A 532 -4.46 11.43 -1.53
N THR A 533 -4.34 10.16 -1.87
CA THR A 533 -3.06 9.51 -2.18
C THR A 533 -2.63 9.82 -3.61
N PRO A 534 -1.42 10.34 -3.86
CA PRO A 534 -0.97 10.72 -5.19
C PRO A 534 -1.13 9.61 -6.23
N GLY A 535 -1.46 9.96 -7.46
CA GLY A 535 -1.60 9.04 -8.60
C GLY A 535 -2.90 8.26 -8.66
N THR A 536 -3.71 8.20 -7.58
CA THR A 536 -4.96 7.45 -7.57
C THR A 536 -6.08 8.16 -8.34
N VAL A 537 -7.01 7.40 -8.92
CA VAL A 537 -8.21 7.92 -9.60
C VAL A 537 -9.04 8.81 -8.67
N SER A 538 -9.22 8.39 -7.41
CA SER A 538 -9.97 9.18 -6.43
C SER A 538 -9.28 10.50 -6.10
N THR A 539 -7.96 10.54 -6.08
CA THR A 539 -7.21 11.81 -5.90
C THR A 539 -7.32 12.72 -7.13
N CYS A 540 -7.35 12.12 -8.33
CA CYS A 540 -7.66 12.88 -9.54
C CYS A 540 -9.05 13.53 -9.44
N MET A 541 -10.09 12.78 -9.09
CA MET A 541 -11.44 13.32 -8.87
C MET A 541 -11.45 14.40 -7.77
N PHE A 542 -10.74 14.17 -6.66
CA PHE A 542 -10.64 15.12 -5.55
C PHE A 542 -10.06 16.47 -5.99
N TYR A 543 -8.97 16.43 -6.74
CA TYR A 543 -8.30 17.65 -7.21
C TYR A 543 -9.09 18.36 -8.30
N THR A 544 -9.52 17.60 -9.32
CA THR A 544 -10.10 18.18 -10.53
C THR A 544 -11.60 18.45 -10.41
N GLY A 545 -12.33 17.69 -9.61
CA GLY A 545 -13.79 17.65 -9.62
C GLY A 545 -14.36 16.93 -10.85
N LEU A 546 -13.55 16.13 -11.56
CA LEU A 546 -13.91 15.41 -12.77
C LEU A 546 -13.59 13.90 -12.63
N ASP A 547 -14.47 13.08 -13.15
CA ASP A 547 -14.16 11.67 -13.39
C ASP A 547 -13.20 11.56 -14.59
N PRO A 548 -11.99 10.98 -14.44
CA PRO A 548 -11.00 10.94 -15.51
C PRO A 548 -11.44 10.12 -16.73
N TYR A 549 -12.37 9.19 -16.58
CA TYR A 549 -12.84 8.34 -17.68
C TYR A 549 -13.97 8.97 -18.50
N THR A 550 -14.85 9.73 -17.86
CA THR A 550 -16.03 10.32 -18.51
C THR A 550 -15.95 11.83 -18.68
N LEU A 551 -15.04 12.48 -17.96
CA LEU A 551 -14.91 13.94 -17.79
C LEU A 551 -16.18 14.61 -17.24
N LYS A 552 -17.09 13.85 -16.66
CA LYS A 552 -18.27 14.39 -15.97
C LYS A 552 -17.89 14.97 -14.61
N PRO A 553 -18.57 16.03 -14.16
CA PRO A 553 -18.37 16.60 -12.84
C PRO A 553 -18.64 15.57 -11.72
N VAL A 554 -17.79 15.58 -10.71
CA VAL A 554 -17.92 14.77 -9.48
C VAL A 554 -17.95 15.72 -8.29
N PHE A 555 -18.95 15.53 -7.42
CA PHE A 555 -19.00 16.29 -6.17
C PHE A 555 -17.78 15.95 -5.29
N VAL A 556 -17.17 16.97 -4.70
CA VAL A 556 -16.04 16.82 -3.78
C VAL A 556 -16.24 17.74 -2.57
N GLU A 557 -16.34 17.15 -1.39
CA GLU A 557 -16.36 17.94 -0.16
C GLU A 557 -14.94 18.42 0.20
N LYS A 558 -14.71 19.72 0.05
CA LYS A 558 -13.40 20.34 0.35
C LYS A 558 -13.39 21.14 1.63
N THR A 559 -14.56 21.50 2.14
CA THR A 559 -14.66 22.33 3.35
C THR A 559 -14.31 21.54 4.61
N PRO A 560 -13.54 22.09 5.55
CA PRO A 560 -13.26 21.43 6.83
C PRO A 560 -14.54 21.07 7.59
N GLU A 561 -15.55 21.94 7.51
CA GLU A 561 -16.84 21.73 8.17
C GLU A 561 -17.59 20.54 7.56
N GLY A 562 -17.77 20.50 6.25
CA GLY A 562 -18.47 19.41 5.54
C GLY A 562 -17.80 18.06 5.80
N LYS A 563 -16.47 17.99 5.77
CA LYS A 563 -15.71 16.79 6.15
C LYS A 563 -15.97 16.39 7.60
N ALA A 564 -15.96 17.35 8.54
CA ALA A 564 -16.22 17.07 9.96
C ALA A 564 -17.66 16.58 10.19
N LEU A 565 -18.64 17.08 9.43
CA LEU A 565 -20.04 16.60 9.50
C LEU A 565 -20.16 15.17 8.97
N GLN A 566 -19.57 14.87 7.79
CA GLN A 566 -19.58 13.51 7.23
C GLN A 566 -18.88 12.52 8.18
N ARG A 567 -17.76 12.91 8.77
CA ARG A 567 -17.04 12.08 9.74
C ARG A 567 -17.86 11.81 11.00
N ALA A 568 -18.54 12.84 11.54
CA ALA A 568 -19.36 12.70 12.74
C ALA A 568 -20.53 11.73 12.53
N LEU A 569 -21.12 11.68 11.33
CA LEU A 569 -22.20 10.77 10.99
C LEU A 569 -21.76 9.28 10.98
N LEU A 570 -20.49 8.98 10.69
CA LEU A 570 -19.96 7.61 10.81
C LEU A 570 -19.89 7.13 12.26
N GLN A 571 -19.73 8.05 13.20
CA GLN A 571 -19.67 7.77 14.64
C GLN A 571 -20.77 8.54 15.38
N TYR A 572 -22.00 8.46 14.85
CA TYR A 572 -23.17 9.20 15.34
C TYR A 572 -23.48 8.93 16.81
N TYR A 573 -23.16 7.75 17.30
CA TYR A 573 -23.39 7.28 18.66
C TYR A 573 -22.43 7.89 19.70
N GLU A 574 -21.36 8.57 19.25
CA GLU A 574 -20.41 9.24 20.14
C GLU A 574 -20.98 10.58 20.64
N PRO A 575 -21.10 10.83 21.96
CA PRO A 575 -21.69 12.06 22.49
C PRO A 575 -21.03 13.34 21.97
N ARG A 576 -19.71 13.32 21.75
CA ARG A 576 -18.92 14.44 21.19
C ARG A 576 -19.35 14.85 19.77
N ASN A 577 -20.05 13.98 19.06
CA ASN A 577 -20.51 14.21 17.69
C ASN A 577 -21.96 14.72 17.61
N ALA A 578 -22.72 14.72 18.71
CA ALA A 578 -24.15 15.00 18.74
C ALA A 578 -24.52 16.32 18.03
N GLU A 579 -23.86 17.44 18.37
CA GLU A 579 -24.12 18.74 17.73
C GLU A 579 -23.90 18.71 16.21
N LYS A 580 -22.82 18.06 15.76
CA LYS A 580 -22.51 17.92 14.33
C LYS A 580 -23.53 17.04 13.61
N VAL A 581 -23.98 15.97 14.25
CA VAL A 581 -25.03 15.08 13.71
C VAL A 581 -26.34 15.84 13.57
N VAL A 582 -26.79 16.57 14.61
CA VAL A 582 -28.00 17.43 14.52
C VAL A 582 -27.86 18.44 13.39
N LYS A 583 -26.71 19.12 13.28
CA LYS A 583 -26.47 20.09 12.22
C LYS A 583 -26.57 19.45 10.84
N ALA A 584 -25.94 18.30 10.63
CA ALA A 584 -25.97 17.57 9.36
C ALA A 584 -27.41 17.15 8.99
N LEU A 585 -28.19 16.65 9.95
CA LEU A 585 -29.57 16.24 9.76
C LEU A 585 -30.47 17.43 9.37
N LYS A 586 -30.33 18.58 10.04
CA LYS A 586 -31.03 19.82 9.68
C LYS A 586 -30.67 20.30 8.28
N MET A 587 -29.39 20.30 7.90
CA MET A 587 -28.93 20.72 6.57
C MET A 587 -29.44 19.80 5.44
N THR A 588 -29.80 18.57 5.75
CA THR A 588 -30.31 17.59 4.79
C THR A 588 -31.80 17.35 4.88
N HIS A 589 -32.52 18.08 5.75
CA HIS A 589 -33.94 17.92 6.04
C HIS A 589 -34.32 16.50 6.48
N ARG A 590 -33.49 15.93 7.39
CA ARG A 590 -33.66 14.60 7.97
C ARG A 590 -33.69 14.66 9.49
N GLU A 591 -34.39 15.67 10.05
CA GLU A 591 -34.60 15.82 11.49
C GLU A 591 -35.37 14.65 12.08
N ASP A 592 -36.10 13.91 11.27
CA ASP A 592 -36.75 12.64 11.60
C ASP A 592 -35.81 11.61 12.22
N LEU A 593 -34.51 11.65 11.86
CA LEU A 593 -33.50 10.74 12.39
C LEU A 593 -32.87 11.17 13.72
N ILE A 594 -33.16 12.36 14.23
CA ILE A 594 -32.56 12.85 15.50
C ILE A 594 -32.87 11.91 16.68
N PRO A 595 -34.13 11.49 16.90
CA PRO A 595 -34.44 10.55 17.98
C PRO A 595 -33.68 9.23 17.83
N CYS A 596 -33.63 8.70 16.63
CA CYS A 596 -33.03 7.42 16.33
C CYS A 596 -31.51 7.39 16.53
N LEU A 597 -30.82 8.44 16.08
CA LEU A 597 -29.36 8.46 16.08
C LEU A 597 -28.76 8.94 17.42
N LEU A 598 -29.51 9.74 18.21
CA LEU A 598 -28.94 10.40 19.38
C LEU A 598 -29.53 9.97 20.73
N TYR A 599 -30.77 9.43 20.78
CA TYR A 599 -31.47 9.19 22.06
C TYR A 599 -31.74 7.71 22.37
N THR A 600 -31.25 6.77 21.55
CA THR A 600 -31.38 5.33 21.82
C THR A 600 -30.40 4.89 22.89
N SER A 601 -30.75 5.10 24.19
CA SER A 601 -30.04 4.45 25.29
C SER A 601 -30.79 3.25 25.88
N ASP A 602 -32.06 2.98 25.52
CA ASP A 602 -32.82 1.82 26.03
C ASP A 602 -33.68 1.14 24.97
N ALA A 603 -33.73 -0.18 25.07
CA ALA A 603 -34.36 -1.12 24.13
C ALA A 603 -35.90 -1.03 24.02
N ALA A 604 -36.55 -0.01 24.58
CA ALA A 604 -37.99 0.16 24.57
C ALA A 604 -38.54 1.11 23.48
N ASP A 605 -37.67 1.90 22.80
CA ASP A 605 -38.11 2.93 21.83
C ASP A 605 -37.88 2.61 20.37
N ASP A 606 -37.47 1.39 20.03
CA ASP A 606 -37.19 0.98 18.63
C ASP A 606 -38.41 0.99 17.68
N MET A 607 -39.62 1.26 18.19
CA MET A 607 -40.84 1.23 17.39
C MET A 607 -41.21 2.56 16.69
N GLN A 608 -40.52 3.68 16.97
CA GLN A 608 -40.88 4.98 16.36
C GLN A 608 -40.10 5.33 15.08
N CYS A 609 -39.11 4.51 14.70
CA CYS A 609 -38.22 4.81 13.57
C CYS A 609 -38.33 3.81 12.39
N VAL A 610 -39.42 3.06 12.29
CA VAL A 610 -39.71 2.15 11.16
C VAL A 610 -40.56 2.85 10.11
#